data_7355707387a2e27b879386b01d2f55c5
#
_entry.id   7355707387a2e27b879386b01d2f55c5
#
_cell.length_a   1.000
_cell.length_b   1.000
_cell.length_c   1.000
_cell.angle_alpha   90.00
_cell.angle_beta   90.00
_cell.angle_gamma   90.00
#
_symmetry.space_group_name_H-M   'P 1'
#
loop_
_entity.id
_entity.type
_entity.pdbx_description
1 polymer ?
#
loop_
_entity_poly.entity_id
_entity_poly.type
_entity_poly.pdbx_seq_one_letter_code
_entity_poly.pdbx_strand_id
1 'polypeptide(L)'
;MNCLVLEDQQIFLYLLGSMVESFNEISAVFKAENLEAASNISRHHKIDLAILDIYLPDGESYSLAQYLLSQNANTKLVILSCAAQEFICPENLKDAIYGIIDKTDAFDALRHCLNLIVKPAHHGLTKRQQTIFGLIGEGKTTKEIAIDLESAPSTIETHRKAIAQKLNVSGAELIRRAVLAQTTKNINS
;
A
#
# COMPACT_ATOMS: atom_id res chain seq x y z
N MET A 1 4.27 0.67 -12.74
CA MET A 1 2.98 0.06 -12.33
C MET A 1 1.84 0.80 -13.02
N ASN A 2 0.82 0.07 -13.50
CA ASN A 2 -0.41 0.67 -14.03
C ASN A 2 -1.43 0.79 -12.92
N CYS A 3 -1.97 2.00 -12.72
CA CYS A 3 -2.96 2.28 -11.68
C CYS A 3 -4.32 2.60 -12.30
N LEU A 4 -5.38 1.99 -11.78
CA LEU A 4 -6.77 2.35 -12.06
C LEU A 4 -7.32 3.14 -10.87
N VAL A 5 -7.95 4.28 -11.15
CA VAL A 5 -8.69 5.07 -10.15
C VAL A 5 -10.15 5.09 -10.58
N LEU A 6 -11.03 4.58 -9.72
CA LEU A 6 -12.48 4.53 -9.93
C LEU A 6 -13.18 5.39 -8.89
N GLU A 7 -13.86 6.43 -9.33
CA GLU A 7 -14.53 7.43 -8.49
C GLU A 7 -15.54 8.19 -9.33
N ASP A 8 -16.78 8.31 -8.89
CA ASP A 8 -17.88 8.98 -9.62
C ASP A 8 -17.80 10.51 -9.57
N GLN A 9 -17.21 11.07 -8.52
CA GLN A 9 -17.05 12.52 -8.39
C GLN A 9 -15.84 13.00 -9.19
N GLN A 10 -16.08 13.62 -10.35
CA GLN A 10 -15.04 14.04 -11.28
C GLN A 10 -13.90 14.83 -10.65
N ILE A 11 -14.22 15.83 -9.81
CA ILE A 11 -13.20 16.66 -9.15
C ILE A 11 -12.30 15.78 -8.30
N PHE A 12 -12.89 14.87 -7.51
CA PHE A 12 -12.15 13.97 -6.63
C PHE A 12 -11.32 12.96 -7.44
N LEU A 13 -11.89 12.39 -8.51
CA LEU A 13 -11.20 11.51 -9.45
C LEU A 13 -9.94 12.18 -10.04
N TYR A 14 -10.06 13.42 -10.50
CA TYR A 14 -8.91 14.15 -11.05
C TYR A 14 -7.84 14.47 -10.00
N LEU A 15 -8.25 14.86 -8.80
CA LEU A 15 -7.31 15.13 -7.71
C LEU A 15 -6.55 13.86 -7.29
N LEU A 16 -7.26 12.75 -7.11
CA LEU A 16 -6.65 11.44 -6.81
C LEU A 16 -5.70 11.00 -7.92
N GLY A 17 -6.16 11.10 -9.18
CA GLY A 17 -5.35 10.76 -10.34
C GLY A 17 -4.06 11.56 -10.41
N SER A 18 -4.13 12.88 -10.21
CA SER A 18 -2.95 13.76 -10.20
C SER A 18 -1.98 13.41 -9.07
N MET A 19 -2.50 13.05 -7.89
CA MET A 19 -1.67 12.57 -6.79
C MET A 19 -0.94 11.28 -7.17
N VAL A 20 -1.65 10.31 -7.75
CA VAL A 20 -1.07 9.03 -8.17
C VAL A 20 -0.01 9.23 -9.27
N GLU A 21 -0.26 10.11 -10.23
CA GLU A 21 0.67 10.49 -11.30
C GLU A 21 1.98 11.10 -10.76
N SER A 22 1.98 11.67 -9.55
CA SER A 22 3.18 12.23 -8.92
C SER A 22 4.20 11.18 -8.44
N PHE A 23 3.85 9.90 -8.45
CA PHE A 23 4.74 8.80 -8.08
C PHE A 23 5.48 8.26 -9.31
N ASN A 24 6.80 8.37 -9.33
CA ASN A 24 7.64 7.92 -10.45
C ASN A 24 7.54 6.42 -10.75
N GLU A 25 7.12 5.62 -9.78
CA GLU A 25 6.93 4.17 -9.90
C GLU A 25 5.63 3.81 -10.64
N ILE A 26 4.71 4.76 -10.81
CA ILE A 26 3.48 4.61 -11.58
C ILE A 26 3.77 4.98 -13.05
N SER A 27 3.54 4.03 -13.94
CA SER A 27 3.82 4.20 -15.38
C SER A 27 2.62 4.77 -16.15
N ALA A 28 1.39 4.44 -15.70
CA ALA A 28 0.16 4.96 -16.28
C ALA A 28 -0.94 5.02 -15.22
N VAL A 29 -1.78 6.04 -15.31
CA VAL A 29 -2.98 6.22 -14.47
C VAL A 29 -4.20 6.24 -15.36
N PHE A 30 -5.10 5.29 -15.16
CA PHE A 30 -6.38 5.19 -15.83
C PHE A 30 -7.47 5.69 -14.87
N LYS A 31 -8.29 6.63 -15.35
CA LYS A 31 -9.36 7.25 -14.57
C LYS A 31 -10.70 6.76 -15.10
N ALA A 32 -11.57 6.30 -14.24
CA ALA A 32 -12.90 5.82 -14.55
C ALA A 32 -13.94 6.47 -13.63
N GLU A 33 -15.04 6.93 -14.19
CA GLU A 33 -16.12 7.60 -13.45
C GLU A 33 -17.27 6.63 -13.06
N ASN A 34 -17.23 5.39 -13.56
CA ASN A 34 -18.23 4.36 -13.34
C ASN A 34 -17.65 2.95 -13.58
N LEU A 35 -18.41 1.94 -13.19
CA LEU A 35 -18.01 0.53 -13.33
C LEU A 35 -17.85 0.10 -14.79
N GLU A 36 -18.66 0.61 -15.71
CA GLU A 36 -18.56 0.29 -17.13
C GLU A 36 -17.22 0.76 -17.71
N ALA A 37 -16.85 2.03 -17.46
CA ALA A 37 -15.57 2.59 -17.89
C ALA A 37 -14.39 1.84 -17.28
N ALA A 38 -14.43 1.55 -15.97
CA ALA A 38 -13.40 0.80 -15.25
C ALA A 38 -13.24 -0.62 -15.79
N SER A 39 -14.36 -1.30 -16.07
CA SER A 39 -14.37 -2.63 -16.67
C SER A 39 -13.77 -2.63 -18.07
N ASN A 40 -14.09 -1.64 -18.87
CA ASN A 40 -13.54 -1.49 -20.23
C ASN A 40 -12.00 -1.29 -20.18
N ILE A 41 -11.52 -0.39 -19.31
CA ILE A 41 -10.08 -0.18 -19.10
C ILE A 41 -9.40 -1.49 -18.68
N SER A 42 -10.00 -2.21 -17.73
CA SER A 42 -9.42 -3.43 -17.16
C SER A 42 -9.34 -4.61 -18.15
N ARG A 43 -10.15 -4.61 -19.21
CA ARG A 43 -10.06 -5.60 -20.31
C ARG A 43 -8.88 -5.35 -21.23
N HIS A 44 -8.45 -4.09 -21.37
CA HIS A 44 -7.41 -3.71 -22.33
C HIS A 44 -6.05 -3.46 -21.68
N HIS A 45 -6.02 -3.28 -20.38
CA HIS A 45 -4.81 -2.94 -19.63
C HIS A 45 -4.63 -3.82 -18.41
N LYS A 46 -3.42 -4.35 -18.23
CA LYS A 46 -3.06 -5.02 -16.97
C LYS A 46 -2.98 -3.97 -15.87
N ILE A 47 -3.75 -4.14 -14.80
CA ILE A 47 -3.77 -3.25 -13.64
C ILE A 47 -2.94 -3.88 -12.52
N ASP A 48 -2.00 -3.11 -11.98
CA ASP A 48 -1.13 -3.51 -10.87
C ASP A 48 -1.59 -2.93 -9.53
N LEU A 49 -2.28 -1.79 -9.59
CA LEU A 49 -2.86 -1.08 -8.45
C LEU A 49 -4.24 -0.57 -8.83
N ALA A 50 -5.24 -0.79 -7.98
CA ALA A 50 -6.55 -0.19 -8.15
C ALA A 50 -6.97 0.56 -6.89
N ILE A 51 -7.40 1.80 -7.08
CA ILE A 51 -7.98 2.67 -6.06
C ILE A 51 -9.46 2.74 -6.39
N LEU A 52 -10.29 2.12 -5.57
CA LEU A 52 -11.69 1.88 -5.86
C LEU A 52 -12.60 2.54 -4.83
N ASP A 53 -13.48 3.44 -5.29
CA ASP A 53 -14.69 3.73 -4.53
C ASP A 53 -15.58 2.49 -4.52
N ILE A 54 -16.18 2.20 -3.37
CA ILE A 54 -17.05 1.03 -3.23
C ILE A 54 -18.43 1.28 -3.79
N TYR A 55 -19.01 2.41 -3.44
CA TYR A 55 -20.40 2.74 -3.75
C TYR A 55 -20.48 3.77 -4.87
N LEU A 56 -20.83 3.29 -6.04
CA LEU A 56 -21.01 4.10 -7.24
C LEU A 56 -22.49 4.12 -7.64
N PRO A 57 -22.95 5.12 -8.39
CA PRO A 57 -24.34 5.19 -8.85
C PRO A 57 -24.79 3.98 -9.67
N ASP A 58 -23.85 3.31 -10.35
CA ASP A 58 -24.08 2.13 -11.19
C ASP A 58 -23.80 0.80 -10.49
N GLY A 59 -23.49 0.80 -9.17
CA GLY A 59 -23.33 -0.40 -8.37
C GLY A 59 -22.13 -0.39 -7.43
N GLU A 60 -21.76 -1.57 -6.95
CA GLU A 60 -20.63 -1.77 -6.05
C GLU A 60 -19.41 -2.30 -6.80
N SER A 61 -18.21 -1.80 -6.45
CA SER A 61 -16.95 -2.15 -7.15
C SER A 61 -16.38 -3.53 -6.80
N TYR A 62 -17.04 -4.32 -5.95
CA TYR A 62 -16.54 -5.66 -5.54
C TYR A 62 -16.35 -6.63 -6.70
N SER A 63 -17.28 -6.68 -7.64
CA SER A 63 -17.17 -7.54 -8.82
C SER A 63 -15.98 -7.14 -9.71
N LEU A 64 -15.72 -5.85 -9.83
CA LEU A 64 -14.55 -5.34 -10.53
C LEU A 64 -13.24 -5.73 -9.79
N ALA A 65 -13.20 -5.58 -8.47
CA ALA A 65 -12.04 -6.00 -7.66
C ALA A 65 -11.72 -7.49 -7.85
N GLN A 66 -12.74 -8.37 -7.80
CA GLN A 66 -12.59 -9.80 -8.06
C GLN A 66 -12.10 -10.08 -9.48
N TYR A 67 -12.64 -9.38 -10.47
CA TYR A 67 -12.19 -9.49 -11.85
C TYR A 67 -10.71 -9.11 -12.00
N LEU A 68 -10.30 -7.97 -11.44
CA LEU A 68 -8.90 -7.53 -11.48
C LEU A 68 -7.96 -8.59 -10.88
N LEU A 69 -8.31 -9.18 -9.74
CA LEU A 69 -7.52 -10.23 -9.10
C LEU A 69 -7.49 -11.53 -9.93
N SER A 70 -8.57 -11.85 -10.64
CA SER A 70 -8.59 -13.00 -11.56
C SER A 70 -7.62 -12.82 -12.73
N GLN A 71 -7.44 -11.57 -13.21
CA GLN A 71 -6.51 -11.24 -14.30
C GLN A 71 -5.05 -11.12 -13.81
N ASN A 72 -4.86 -10.64 -12.59
CA ASN A 72 -3.55 -10.47 -11.98
C ASN A 72 -3.65 -10.63 -10.46
N ALA A 73 -3.32 -11.80 -9.95
CA ALA A 73 -3.38 -12.12 -8.52
C ALA A 73 -2.50 -11.21 -7.64
N ASN A 74 -1.55 -10.48 -8.24
CA ASN A 74 -0.70 -9.51 -7.52
C ASN A 74 -1.24 -8.08 -7.57
N THR A 75 -2.44 -7.84 -8.12
CA THR A 75 -3.07 -6.53 -8.09
C THR A 75 -3.31 -6.10 -6.65
N LYS A 76 -2.87 -4.89 -6.33
CA LYS A 76 -3.05 -4.29 -5.02
C LYS A 76 -4.29 -3.42 -5.03
N LEU A 77 -5.12 -3.55 -4.00
CA LEU A 77 -6.36 -2.80 -3.89
C LEU A 77 -6.25 -1.77 -2.77
N VAL A 78 -6.70 -0.57 -3.04
CA VAL A 78 -6.96 0.48 -2.05
C VAL A 78 -8.43 0.85 -2.17
N ILE A 79 -9.14 0.76 -1.07
CA ILE A 79 -10.58 1.02 -1.01
C ILE A 79 -10.80 2.44 -0.50
N LEU A 80 -11.63 3.19 -1.18
CA LEU A 80 -12.16 4.47 -0.73
C LEU A 80 -13.60 4.29 -0.26
N SER A 81 -13.97 4.87 0.88
CA SER A 81 -15.32 4.81 1.41
C SER A 81 -15.64 6.05 2.24
N CYS A 82 -16.86 6.55 2.19
CA CYS A 82 -17.36 7.55 3.12
C CYS A 82 -17.63 6.99 4.52
N ALA A 83 -17.66 5.66 4.67
CA ALA A 83 -17.89 4.92 5.92
C ALA A 83 -16.84 3.82 6.08
N ALA A 84 -15.57 4.19 6.05
CA ALA A 84 -14.46 3.24 6.10
C ALA A 84 -14.47 2.37 7.37
N GLN A 85 -15.02 2.88 8.48
CA GLN A 85 -15.13 2.15 9.74
C GLN A 85 -16.22 1.06 9.72
N GLU A 86 -17.21 1.18 8.84
CA GLU A 86 -18.31 0.21 8.68
C GLU A 86 -18.04 -0.80 7.56
N PHE A 87 -16.92 -0.64 6.87
CA PHE A 87 -16.55 -1.50 5.75
C PHE A 87 -16.25 -2.93 6.21
N ILE A 88 -17.06 -3.87 5.76
CA ILE A 88 -16.83 -5.30 5.97
C ILE A 88 -16.05 -5.84 4.76
N CYS A 89 -14.78 -6.15 4.99
CA CYS A 89 -13.90 -6.69 3.95
C CYS A 89 -14.34 -8.11 3.57
N PRO A 90 -14.68 -8.38 2.29
CA PRO A 90 -14.90 -9.74 1.82
C PRO A 90 -13.63 -10.60 1.99
N GLU A 91 -13.77 -11.82 2.52
CA GLU A 91 -12.65 -12.73 2.80
C GLU A 91 -11.74 -12.95 1.58
N ASN A 92 -12.33 -13.08 0.40
CA ASN A 92 -11.61 -13.32 -0.85
C ASN A 92 -10.85 -12.10 -1.41
N LEU A 93 -11.01 -10.92 -0.82
CA LEU A 93 -10.27 -9.70 -1.20
C LEU A 93 -9.25 -9.28 -0.15
N LYS A 94 -9.30 -9.86 1.05
CA LYS A 94 -8.58 -9.45 2.23
C LYS A 94 -7.07 -9.32 2.01
N ASP A 95 -6.47 -10.32 1.35
CA ASP A 95 -5.02 -10.35 1.11
C ASP A 95 -4.55 -9.34 0.04
N ALA A 96 -5.47 -8.86 -0.80
CA ALA A 96 -5.19 -7.89 -1.84
C ALA A 96 -5.41 -6.44 -1.40
N ILE A 97 -6.14 -6.21 -0.29
CA ILE A 97 -6.45 -4.86 0.21
C ILE A 97 -5.27 -4.33 1.05
N TYR A 98 -4.63 -3.30 0.55
CA TYR A 98 -3.50 -2.60 1.18
C TYR A 98 -3.91 -1.41 2.03
N GLY A 99 -5.11 -0.92 1.85
CA GLY A 99 -5.66 0.18 2.65
C GLY A 99 -7.15 0.37 2.42
N ILE A 100 -7.84 0.72 3.52
CA ILE A 100 -9.22 1.20 3.51
C ILE A 100 -9.16 2.64 4.01
N ILE A 101 -9.58 3.56 3.19
CA ILE A 101 -9.36 4.99 3.39
C ILE A 101 -10.69 5.70 3.42
N ASP A 102 -10.91 6.48 4.48
CA ASP A 102 -12.06 7.36 4.56
C ASP A 102 -11.88 8.55 3.59
N LYS A 103 -12.91 8.84 2.80
CA LYS A 103 -12.88 9.94 1.83
C LYS A 103 -12.69 11.31 2.47
N THR A 104 -13.03 11.48 3.75
CA THR A 104 -12.85 12.74 4.49
C THR A 104 -11.38 13.09 4.72
N ASP A 105 -10.51 12.09 4.87
CA ASP A 105 -9.06 12.23 5.08
C ASP A 105 -8.22 11.64 3.93
N ALA A 106 -8.84 11.49 2.74
CA ALA A 106 -8.32 10.68 1.66
C ALA A 106 -6.90 11.04 1.21
N PHE A 107 -6.54 12.33 1.14
CA PHE A 107 -5.29 12.72 0.50
C PHE A 107 -4.06 12.29 1.27
N ASP A 108 -3.99 12.55 2.58
CA ASP A 108 -2.82 12.18 3.38
C ASP A 108 -2.77 10.68 3.63
N ALA A 109 -3.91 10.05 3.90
CA ALA A 109 -4.02 8.61 4.09
C ALA A 109 -3.66 7.84 2.81
N LEU A 110 -4.16 8.27 1.65
CA LEU A 110 -3.84 7.68 0.35
C LEU A 110 -2.36 7.86 -0.01
N ARG A 111 -1.81 9.06 0.17
CA ARG A 111 -0.38 9.32 -0.05
C ARG A 111 0.49 8.42 0.81
N HIS A 112 0.13 8.22 2.07
CA HIS A 112 0.82 7.32 2.97
C HIS A 112 0.73 5.87 2.49
N CYS A 113 -0.47 5.39 2.16
CA CYS A 113 -0.73 4.05 1.63
C CYS A 113 0.05 3.80 0.33
N LEU A 114 0.01 4.73 -0.62
CA LEU A 114 0.74 4.64 -1.88
C LEU A 114 2.26 4.55 -1.66
N ASN A 115 2.82 5.34 -0.74
CA ASN A 115 4.24 5.22 -0.42
C ASN A 115 4.64 3.82 0.06
N LEU A 116 3.77 3.14 0.83
CA LEU A 116 4.00 1.77 1.26
C LEU A 116 3.88 0.76 0.11
N ILE A 117 2.98 1.01 -0.83
CA ILE A 117 2.72 0.15 -1.99
C ILE A 117 3.83 0.26 -3.04
N VAL A 118 4.18 1.49 -3.44
CA VAL A 118 5.11 1.75 -4.55
C VAL A 118 6.57 1.71 -4.11
N LYS A 119 6.83 2.09 -2.86
CA LYS A 119 8.15 2.00 -2.22
C LYS A 119 8.05 1.01 -1.04
N PRO A 120 8.02 -0.30 -1.30
CA PRO A 120 7.95 -1.26 -0.21
C PRO A 120 9.05 -0.95 0.80
N ALA A 121 8.73 -1.08 2.08
CA ALA A 121 9.60 -0.70 3.20
C ALA A 121 11.03 -1.28 3.12
N HIS A 122 11.25 -2.25 2.24
CA HIS A 122 12.54 -2.89 1.99
C HIS A 122 13.28 -2.39 0.74
N HIS A 123 12.69 -1.43 -0.03
CA HIS A 123 13.31 -0.97 -1.27
C HIS A 123 14.68 -0.33 -0.98
N GLY A 124 15.72 -0.84 -1.61
CA GLY A 124 17.09 -0.38 -1.38
C GLY A 124 17.80 -0.93 -0.14
N LEU A 125 17.11 -1.75 0.69
CA LEU A 125 17.74 -2.44 1.81
C LEU A 125 18.44 -3.72 1.36
N THR A 126 19.64 -3.98 1.89
CA THR A 126 20.30 -5.29 1.73
C THR A 126 19.53 -6.38 2.47
N LYS A 127 19.73 -7.65 2.15
CA LYS A 127 19.10 -8.80 2.84
C LYS A 127 19.26 -8.70 4.37
N ARG A 128 20.48 -8.37 4.85
CA ARG A 128 20.74 -8.19 6.29
C ARG A 128 19.96 -7.02 6.88
N GLN A 129 19.85 -5.91 6.16
CA GLN A 129 19.06 -4.77 6.59
C GLN A 129 17.56 -5.07 6.61
N GLN A 130 17.05 -5.86 5.65
CA GLN A 130 15.67 -6.33 5.63
C GLN A 130 15.34 -7.20 6.85
N THR A 131 16.23 -8.13 7.21
CA THR A 131 16.08 -8.94 8.42
C THR A 131 16.00 -8.06 9.67
N ILE A 132 16.95 -7.12 9.82
CA ILE A 132 16.97 -6.19 10.97
C ILE A 132 15.71 -5.33 11.00
N PHE A 133 15.27 -4.82 9.85
CA PHE A 133 14.03 -4.03 9.74
C PHE A 133 12.80 -4.84 10.15
N GLY A 134 12.71 -6.11 9.76
CA GLY A 134 11.65 -7.01 10.20
C GLY A 134 11.62 -7.18 11.73
N LEU A 135 12.78 -7.46 12.33
CA LEU A 135 12.91 -7.62 13.80
C LEU A 135 12.57 -6.33 14.58
N ILE A 136 12.87 -5.15 14.01
CA ILE A 136 12.41 -3.86 14.56
C ILE A 136 10.87 -3.80 14.52
N GLY A 137 10.25 -4.27 13.44
CA GLY A 137 8.79 -4.32 13.29
C GLY A 137 8.12 -5.28 14.29
N GLU A 138 8.81 -6.33 14.69
CA GLU A 138 8.40 -7.25 15.77
C GLU A 138 8.55 -6.63 17.19
N GLY A 139 9.03 -5.39 17.29
CA GLY A 139 9.21 -4.68 18.54
C GLY A 139 10.53 -5.00 19.26
N LYS A 140 11.45 -5.75 18.65
CA LYS A 140 12.72 -6.12 19.25
C LYS A 140 13.65 -4.92 19.43
N THR A 141 14.30 -4.87 20.56
CA THR A 141 15.35 -3.89 20.88
C THR A 141 16.66 -4.18 20.14
N THR A 142 17.54 -3.19 20.07
CA THR A 142 18.89 -3.37 19.47
C THR A 142 19.67 -4.52 20.11
N LYS A 143 19.52 -4.73 21.44
CA LYS A 143 20.21 -5.82 22.15
C LYS A 143 19.64 -7.20 21.79
N GLU A 144 18.31 -7.34 21.74
CA GLU A 144 17.66 -8.59 21.35
C GLU A 144 17.97 -8.95 19.89
N ILE A 145 17.94 -7.98 18.98
CA ILE A 145 18.34 -8.20 17.58
C ILE A 145 19.80 -8.63 17.48
N ALA A 146 20.68 -8.07 18.32
CA ALA A 146 22.10 -8.45 18.36
C ALA A 146 22.29 -9.91 18.79
N ILE A 147 21.53 -10.37 19.78
CA ILE A 147 21.51 -11.77 20.24
C ILE A 147 20.99 -12.67 19.13
N ASP A 148 19.82 -12.38 18.56
CA ASP A 148 19.17 -13.19 17.51
C ASP A 148 20.05 -13.36 16.26
N LEU A 149 20.84 -12.34 15.96
CA LEU A 149 21.66 -12.31 14.75
C LEU A 149 23.14 -12.58 15.01
N GLU A 150 23.50 -12.99 16.24
CA GLU A 150 24.88 -13.26 16.67
C GLU A 150 25.84 -12.12 16.29
N SER A 151 25.43 -10.90 16.57
CA SER A 151 26.14 -9.67 16.19
C SER A 151 26.36 -8.75 17.39
N ALA A 152 27.32 -7.84 17.30
CA ALA A 152 27.51 -6.84 18.34
C ALA A 152 26.36 -5.78 18.28
N PRO A 153 25.88 -5.28 19.44
CA PRO A 153 24.86 -4.22 19.47
C PRO A 153 25.26 -2.96 18.67
N SER A 154 26.53 -2.62 18.65
CA SER A 154 27.07 -1.51 17.84
C SER A 154 26.90 -1.73 16.33
N THR A 155 27.03 -2.98 15.88
CA THR A 155 26.80 -3.35 14.47
C THR A 155 25.33 -3.19 14.09
N ILE A 156 24.41 -3.62 14.97
CA ILE A 156 22.98 -3.45 14.76
C ILE A 156 22.63 -1.97 14.73
N GLU A 157 23.18 -1.15 15.61
CA GLU A 157 22.97 0.29 15.62
C GLU A 157 23.43 0.96 14.32
N THR A 158 24.56 0.54 13.78
CA THR A 158 25.06 1.00 12.48
C THR A 158 24.10 0.65 11.36
N HIS A 159 23.57 -0.57 11.36
CA HIS A 159 22.54 -0.98 10.39
C HIS A 159 21.25 -0.17 10.55
N ARG A 160 20.77 0.09 11.77
CA ARG A 160 19.58 0.90 12.03
C ARG A 160 19.75 2.31 11.46
N LYS A 161 20.89 2.97 11.67
CA LYS A 161 21.20 4.27 11.09
C LYS A 161 21.22 4.23 9.56
N ALA A 162 21.87 3.22 8.98
CA ALA A 162 21.92 3.06 7.53
C ALA A 162 20.54 2.77 6.91
N ILE A 163 19.68 2.00 7.60
CA ILE A 163 18.28 1.76 7.19
C ILE A 163 17.50 3.07 7.24
N ALA A 164 17.56 3.82 8.34
CA ALA A 164 16.89 5.11 8.50
C ALA A 164 17.30 6.10 7.39
N GLN A 165 18.60 6.19 7.09
CA GLN A 165 19.12 7.01 6.01
C GLN A 165 18.60 6.58 4.64
N LYS A 166 18.63 5.28 4.31
CA LYS A 166 18.13 4.76 3.03
C LYS A 166 16.63 4.98 2.85
N LEU A 167 15.86 4.88 3.93
CA LEU A 167 14.43 5.10 3.91
C LEU A 167 14.05 6.57 4.08
N ASN A 168 15.03 7.43 4.29
CA ASN A 168 14.87 8.88 4.54
C ASN A 168 13.89 9.16 5.71
N VAL A 169 14.13 8.51 6.86
CA VAL A 169 13.28 8.63 8.05
C VAL A 169 14.11 8.88 9.31
N SER A 170 13.47 9.44 10.35
CA SER A 170 14.04 9.50 11.71
C SER A 170 14.03 8.13 12.39
N GLY A 171 14.76 7.98 13.51
CA GLY A 171 14.77 6.72 14.28
C GLY A 171 13.40 6.31 14.80
N ALA A 172 12.57 7.26 15.24
CA ALA A 172 11.20 7.00 15.69
C ALA A 172 10.29 6.57 14.51
N GLU A 173 10.42 7.25 13.37
CA GLU A 173 9.68 6.91 12.17
C GLU A 173 10.12 5.57 11.57
N LEU A 174 11.37 5.18 11.73
CA LEU A 174 11.87 3.85 11.34
C LEU A 174 11.11 2.74 12.07
N ILE A 175 10.91 2.89 13.40
CA ILE A 175 10.15 1.92 14.20
C ILE A 175 8.71 1.85 13.69
N ARG A 176 8.06 2.99 13.51
CA ARG A 176 6.69 3.06 13.00
C ARG A 176 6.53 2.38 11.64
N ARG A 177 7.42 2.64 10.69
CA ARG A 177 7.41 2.00 9.37
C ARG A 177 7.66 0.50 9.45
N ALA A 178 8.54 0.07 10.33
CA ALA A 178 8.83 -1.35 10.51
C ALA A 178 7.61 -2.11 11.07
N VAL A 179 6.93 -1.53 12.06
CA VAL A 179 5.67 -2.10 12.62
C VAL A 179 4.59 -2.19 11.55
N LEU A 180 4.36 -1.10 10.79
CA LEU A 180 3.35 -1.10 9.72
C LEU A 180 3.66 -2.15 8.63
N ALA A 181 4.92 -2.32 8.27
CA ALA A 181 5.34 -3.34 7.30
C ALA A 181 5.11 -4.78 7.80
N GLN A 182 5.17 -5.02 9.10
CA GLN A 182 4.82 -6.31 9.70
C GLN A 182 3.32 -6.55 9.75
N THR A 183 2.53 -5.52 10.08
CA THR A 183 1.06 -5.61 10.09
C THR A 183 0.55 -6.00 8.70
N THR A 184 1.12 -5.43 7.65
CA THR A 184 0.78 -5.76 6.26
C THR A 184 1.17 -7.21 5.90
N LYS A 185 2.25 -7.76 6.48
CA LYS A 185 2.64 -9.17 6.30
C LYS A 185 1.72 -10.14 7.04
N ASN A 186 1.31 -9.80 8.26
CA ASN A 186 0.46 -10.66 9.09
C ASN A 186 -1.00 -10.70 8.61
N ILE A 187 -1.43 -9.70 7.82
CA ILE A 187 -2.72 -9.71 7.13
C ILE A 187 -2.64 -10.65 5.90
N ASN A 188 -1.43 -10.92 5.39
CA ASN A 188 -1.15 -11.73 4.20
C ASN A 188 -0.59 -13.13 4.55
N SER A 189 -0.66 -13.58 5.81
CA SER A 189 -0.26 -14.90 6.29
C SER A 189 -1.42 -15.59 6.97
#